data_29b7448b9815542c1b48ceb35d4c2547
#
_entry.id   29b7448b9815542c1b48ceb35d4c2547
#
_cell.length_a   1.000
_cell.length_b   1.000
_cell.length_c   1.000
_cell.angle_alpha   90.00
_cell.angle_beta   90.00
_cell.angle_gamma   90.00
#
_symmetry.space_group_name_H-M   'P 1'
#
loop_
_entity.id
_entity.type
_entity.pdbx_description
1 polymer ?
#
loop_
_entity_poly.entity_id
_entity_poly.type
_entity_poly.pdbx_seq_one_letter_code
_entity_poly.pdbx_strand_id
1 'polypeptide(L)'
;MRLATRTALITGGSTGIGLATAKQFVNEGAYVFITGRREPELAAAVKEIGRNVTGIPGDVSSLDDLDRLFAQIKREKGKLDIVFANAGFAKFASLDRITEEHYDSLFNGNVKGLLFTVQKALPLMPDGASIILNASIVASKGTPEWSVYSATKAAVRSFARTWTSDLKGRRIRVNAVSPGYTDTPPWRSIEAAEQVIRTISNGIPLGRFGTADEVAKAVVFLASDDSSYITGTELFVDGGVAQV
;
A
#
# COMPACT_ATOMS: atom_id res chain seq x y z
N MET A 1 -14.93 -13.93 10.15
CA MET A 1 -13.51 -13.64 9.79
C MET A 1 -13.37 -13.80 8.28
N ARG A 2 -13.24 -12.69 7.58
CA ARG A 2 -13.20 -12.63 6.09
C ARG A 2 -11.90 -13.17 5.48
N LEU A 3 -10.81 -13.22 6.26
CA LEU A 3 -9.48 -13.65 5.80
C LEU A 3 -8.97 -14.88 6.57
N ALA A 4 -9.87 -15.68 7.13
CA ALA A 4 -9.51 -16.89 7.87
C ALA A 4 -8.60 -17.80 7.03
N THR A 5 -7.50 -18.29 7.63
CA THR A 5 -6.49 -19.18 7.00
C THR A 5 -5.70 -18.57 5.83
N ARG A 6 -5.90 -17.29 5.49
CA ARG A 6 -5.13 -16.61 4.45
C ARG A 6 -3.75 -16.18 4.97
N THR A 7 -2.74 -16.24 4.10
CA THR A 7 -1.40 -15.67 4.34
C THR A 7 -1.27 -14.39 3.52
N ALA A 8 -0.88 -13.29 4.16
CA ALA A 8 -0.77 -11.98 3.51
C ALA A 8 0.63 -11.39 3.67
N LEU A 9 1.07 -10.61 2.67
CA LEU A 9 2.22 -9.72 2.74
C LEU A 9 1.74 -8.27 2.66
N ILE A 10 2.26 -7.43 3.55
CA ILE A 10 2.06 -5.98 3.53
C ILE A 10 3.42 -5.29 3.54
N THR A 11 3.78 -4.63 2.44
CA THR A 11 4.98 -3.80 2.40
C THR A 11 4.72 -2.43 3.03
N GLY A 12 5.72 -1.88 3.74
CA GLY A 12 5.51 -0.66 4.53
C GLY A 12 4.52 -0.87 5.69
N GLY A 13 4.53 -2.07 6.29
CA GLY A 13 3.58 -2.50 7.32
C GLY A 13 3.89 -2.00 8.74
N SER A 14 4.95 -1.21 8.93
CA SER A 14 5.37 -0.77 10.27
C SER A 14 4.66 0.48 10.79
N THR A 15 3.99 1.27 9.93
CA THR A 15 3.32 2.51 10.32
C THR A 15 2.12 2.82 9.42
N GLY A 16 1.28 3.78 9.83
CA GLY A 16 0.21 4.36 9.00
C GLY A 16 -0.76 3.32 8.43
N ILE A 17 -1.09 3.45 7.15
CA ILE A 17 -2.06 2.58 6.45
C ILE A 17 -1.61 1.11 6.48
N GLY A 18 -0.31 0.85 6.30
CA GLY A 18 0.22 -0.52 6.32
C GLY A 18 0.02 -1.21 7.66
N LEU A 19 0.34 -0.53 8.77
CA LEU A 19 0.14 -1.05 10.12
C LEU A 19 -1.34 -1.26 10.44
N ALA A 20 -2.20 -0.28 10.11
CA ALA A 20 -3.64 -0.41 10.31
C ALA A 20 -4.20 -1.61 9.52
N THR A 21 -3.74 -1.80 8.27
CA THR A 21 -4.12 -2.95 7.45
C THR A 21 -3.65 -4.27 8.06
N ALA A 22 -2.42 -4.33 8.57
CA ALA A 22 -1.90 -5.54 9.21
C ALA A 22 -2.75 -5.94 10.42
N LYS A 23 -3.14 -4.98 11.27
CA LYS A 23 -4.04 -5.21 12.40
C LYS A 23 -5.41 -5.72 11.95
N GLN A 24 -6.02 -5.09 10.94
CA GLN A 24 -7.31 -5.52 10.42
C GLN A 24 -7.23 -6.92 9.80
N PHE A 25 -6.17 -7.24 9.06
CA PHE A 25 -5.98 -8.57 8.48
C PHE A 25 -5.87 -9.66 9.55
N VAL A 26 -5.09 -9.40 10.61
CA VAL A 26 -4.97 -10.32 11.75
C VAL A 26 -6.30 -10.48 12.49
N ASN A 27 -7.06 -9.40 12.68
CA ASN A 27 -8.39 -9.43 13.29
C ASN A 27 -9.40 -10.23 12.45
N GLU A 28 -9.21 -10.24 11.12
CA GLU A 28 -10.01 -11.03 10.17
C GLU A 28 -9.48 -12.46 9.96
N GLY A 29 -8.48 -12.88 10.75
CA GLY A 29 -8.01 -14.26 10.82
C GLY A 29 -6.85 -14.62 9.89
N ALA A 30 -6.21 -13.63 9.24
CA ALA A 30 -5.03 -13.87 8.42
C ALA A 30 -3.75 -14.02 9.26
N TYR A 31 -2.77 -14.71 8.67
CA TYR A 31 -1.37 -14.59 9.07
C TYR A 31 -0.69 -13.54 8.19
N VAL A 32 0.05 -12.60 8.78
CA VAL A 32 0.55 -11.44 8.07
C VAL A 32 2.07 -11.34 8.17
N PHE A 33 2.73 -11.24 7.02
CA PHE A 33 4.11 -10.77 6.94
C PHE A 33 4.09 -9.25 6.70
N ILE A 34 4.86 -8.51 7.49
CA ILE A 34 5.06 -7.08 7.29
C ILE A 34 6.53 -6.80 7.03
N THR A 35 6.83 -5.88 6.11
CA THR A 35 8.22 -5.43 5.88
C THR A 35 8.33 -3.91 5.94
N GLY A 36 9.52 -3.45 6.31
CA GLY A 36 9.88 -2.04 6.42
C GLY A 36 11.37 -1.87 6.68
N ARG A 37 11.90 -0.70 6.35
CA ARG A 37 13.34 -0.39 6.44
C ARG A 37 13.85 -0.15 7.87
N ARG A 38 12.97 0.38 8.71
CA ARG A 38 13.33 0.80 10.07
C ARG A 38 13.00 -0.33 11.03
N GLU A 39 14.05 -1.02 11.48
CA GLU A 39 13.90 -2.18 12.36
C GLU A 39 13.20 -1.88 13.69
N PRO A 40 13.50 -0.74 14.39
CA PRO A 40 12.80 -0.43 15.64
C PRO A 40 11.29 -0.28 15.47
N GLU A 41 10.85 0.44 14.42
CA GLU A 41 9.43 0.63 14.14
C GLU A 41 8.77 -0.67 13.69
N LEU A 42 9.49 -1.52 12.96
CA LEU A 42 8.98 -2.83 12.55
C LEU A 42 8.79 -3.75 13.76
N ALA A 43 9.77 -3.77 14.67
CA ALA A 43 9.67 -4.54 15.91
C ALA A 43 8.53 -4.04 16.82
N ALA A 44 8.35 -2.72 16.93
CA ALA A 44 7.25 -2.11 17.65
C ALA A 44 5.89 -2.50 17.05
N ALA A 45 5.78 -2.48 15.71
CA ALA A 45 4.56 -2.89 15.00
C ALA A 45 4.21 -4.37 15.26
N VAL A 46 5.20 -5.26 15.19
CA VAL A 46 5.01 -6.69 15.52
C VAL A 46 4.51 -6.87 16.95
N LYS A 47 5.12 -6.16 17.90
CA LYS A 47 4.68 -6.19 19.31
C LYS A 47 3.26 -5.65 19.48
N GLU A 48 2.91 -4.58 18.78
CA GLU A 48 1.58 -3.95 18.85
C GLU A 48 0.49 -4.84 18.24
N ILE A 49 0.77 -5.54 17.14
CA ILE A 49 -0.14 -6.51 16.51
C ILE A 49 -0.27 -7.76 17.39
N GLY A 50 0.80 -8.24 17.97
CA GLY A 50 0.89 -9.21 19.05
C GLY A 50 0.70 -10.66 18.66
N ARG A 51 0.02 -10.99 17.55
CA ARG A 51 -0.25 -12.37 17.10
C ARG A 51 -0.29 -12.49 15.60
N ASN A 52 -0.06 -13.69 15.07
CA ASN A 52 -0.19 -14.02 13.65
C ASN A 52 0.54 -13.02 12.71
N VAL A 53 1.70 -12.54 13.15
CA VAL A 53 2.50 -11.57 12.40
C VAL A 53 3.98 -11.92 12.46
N THR A 54 4.67 -11.76 11.34
CA THR A 54 6.14 -11.79 11.25
C THR A 54 6.61 -10.49 10.60
N GLY A 55 7.55 -9.80 11.25
CA GLY A 55 8.24 -8.64 10.70
C GLY A 55 9.55 -9.07 10.02
N ILE A 56 9.75 -8.66 8.78
CA ILE A 56 10.98 -8.94 8.02
C ILE A 56 11.57 -7.61 7.56
N PRO A 57 12.74 -7.21 8.08
CA PRO A 57 13.40 -5.96 7.65
C PRO A 57 13.77 -6.02 6.17
N GLY A 58 13.60 -4.91 5.46
CA GLY A 58 14.00 -4.81 4.06
C GLY A 58 13.53 -3.53 3.39
N ASP A 59 14.24 -3.14 2.33
CA ASP A 59 13.87 -2.07 1.42
C ASP A 59 13.31 -2.67 0.12
N VAL A 60 12.07 -2.32 -0.23
CA VAL A 60 11.45 -2.81 -1.47
C VAL A 60 12.18 -2.37 -2.74
N SER A 61 12.99 -1.31 -2.69
CA SER A 61 13.83 -0.87 -3.81
C SER A 61 15.06 -1.74 -4.03
N SER A 62 15.43 -2.57 -3.04
CA SER A 62 16.52 -3.56 -3.10
C SER A 62 15.96 -4.93 -3.52
N LEU A 63 16.43 -5.44 -4.66
CA LEU A 63 16.01 -6.76 -5.13
C LEU A 63 16.49 -7.89 -4.22
N ASP A 64 17.67 -7.74 -3.62
CA ASP A 64 18.23 -8.72 -2.68
C ASP A 64 17.39 -8.81 -1.39
N ASP A 65 16.88 -7.65 -0.90
CA ASP A 65 15.99 -7.62 0.25
C ASP A 65 14.67 -8.32 -0.06
N LEU A 66 14.14 -8.10 -1.26
CA LEU A 66 12.94 -8.80 -1.72
C LEU A 66 13.20 -10.32 -1.86
N ASP A 67 14.37 -10.74 -2.36
CA ASP A 67 14.70 -12.16 -2.45
C ASP A 67 14.75 -12.81 -1.07
N ARG A 68 15.36 -12.15 -0.07
CA ARG A 68 15.36 -12.62 1.32
C ARG A 68 13.94 -12.69 1.90
N LEU A 69 13.14 -11.67 1.66
CA LEU A 69 11.73 -11.61 2.10
C LEU A 69 10.93 -12.81 1.58
N PHE A 70 10.95 -13.05 0.28
CA PHE A 70 10.17 -14.14 -0.33
C PHE A 70 10.72 -15.53 -0.01
N ALA A 71 12.04 -15.67 0.14
CA ALA A 71 12.64 -16.91 0.63
C ALA A 71 12.17 -17.25 2.06
N GLN A 72 12.05 -16.26 2.93
CA GLN A 72 11.53 -16.46 4.29
C GLN A 72 10.05 -16.81 4.28
N ILE A 73 9.20 -16.08 3.53
CA ILE A 73 7.77 -16.38 3.38
C ILE A 73 7.58 -17.82 2.86
N LYS A 74 8.35 -18.22 1.85
CA LYS A 74 8.32 -19.58 1.31
C LYS A 74 8.64 -20.64 2.36
N ARG A 75 9.69 -20.41 3.16
CA ARG A 75 10.11 -21.35 4.19
C ARG A 75 9.09 -21.47 5.33
N GLU A 76 8.44 -20.38 5.73
CA GLU A 76 7.53 -20.36 6.88
C GLU A 76 6.10 -20.78 6.55
N LYS A 77 5.59 -20.42 5.36
CA LYS A 77 4.17 -20.62 4.98
C LYS A 77 3.98 -21.33 3.65
N GLY A 78 4.96 -21.31 2.77
CA GLY A 78 4.91 -21.97 1.45
C GLY A 78 3.96 -21.33 0.44
N LYS A 79 3.04 -20.46 0.90
CA LYS A 79 2.05 -19.79 0.04
C LYS A 79 1.80 -18.35 0.48
N LEU A 80 1.24 -17.55 -0.44
CA LEU A 80 0.87 -16.16 -0.21
C LEU A 80 -0.46 -15.87 -0.92
N ASP A 81 -1.54 -15.76 -0.16
CA ASP A 81 -2.89 -15.56 -0.70
C ASP A 81 -3.18 -14.09 -1.05
N ILE A 82 -2.54 -13.15 -0.34
CA ILE A 82 -2.80 -11.71 -0.45
C ILE A 82 -1.49 -10.95 -0.46
N VAL A 83 -1.37 -9.98 -1.39
CA VAL A 83 -0.30 -8.98 -1.38
C VAL A 83 -0.91 -7.59 -1.30
N PHE A 84 -0.58 -6.83 -0.27
CA PHE A 84 -0.80 -5.40 -0.23
C PHE A 84 0.53 -4.67 -0.45
N ALA A 85 0.78 -4.27 -1.69
CA ALA A 85 1.95 -3.51 -2.09
C ALA A 85 1.73 -2.03 -1.72
N ASN A 86 2.04 -1.70 -0.46
CA ASN A 86 1.75 -0.41 0.16
C ASN A 86 2.99 0.46 0.36
N ALA A 87 4.19 -0.11 0.47
CA ALA A 87 5.41 0.68 0.68
C ALA A 87 5.55 1.79 -0.36
N GLY A 88 5.79 2.99 0.11
CA GLY A 88 5.97 4.17 -0.71
C GLY A 88 6.10 5.43 0.14
N PHE A 89 6.53 6.50 -0.48
CA PHE A 89 6.68 7.80 0.16
C PHE A 89 6.45 8.94 -0.84
N ALA A 90 6.23 10.13 -0.33
CA ALA A 90 6.11 11.34 -1.11
C ALA A 90 7.31 12.27 -0.85
N LYS A 91 7.78 12.91 -1.89
CA LYS A 91 8.67 14.09 -1.86
C LYS A 91 8.08 15.11 -2.82
N PHE A 92 8.16 16.36 -2.46
CA PHE A 92 7.57 17.47 -3.20
C PHE A 92 8.66 18.39 -3.74
N ALA A 93 8.49 18.85 -4.96
CA ALA A 93 9.34 19.86 -5.58
C ALA A 93 8.58 20.57 -6.69
N SER A 94 8.77 21.88 -6.83
CA SER A 94 8.33 22.62 -8.00
C SER A 94 9.04 22.11 -9.26
N LEU A 95 8.41 22.22 -10.42
CA LEU A 95 8.89 21.63 -11.67
C LEU A 95 10.34 22.03 -12.00
N ASP A 96 10.70 23.29 -11.74
CA ASP A 96 12.03 23.85 -11.97
C ASP A 96 13.11 23.37 -10.98
N ARG A 97 12.70 22.68 -9.88
CA ARG A 97 13.61 22.20 -8.83
C ARG A 97 13.71 20.68 -8.75
N ILE A 98 13.05 19.97 -9.67
CA ILE A 98 13.16 18.51 -9.73
C ILE A 98 14.56 18.12 -10.20
N THR A 99 15.26 17.31 -9.41
CA THR A 99 16.55 16.73 -9.75
C THR A 99 16.40 15.28 -10.20
N GLU A 100 17.40 14.73 -10.87
CA GLU A 100 17.45 13.30 -11.22
C GLU A 100 17.34 12.43 -9.96
N GLU A 101 18.04 12.77 -8.88
CA GLU A 101 17.96 12.06 -7.59
C GLU A 101 16.53 12.10 -7.00
N HIS A 102 15.84 13.26 -7.10
CA HIS A 102 14.46 13.36 -6.66
C HIS A 102 13.57 12.39 -7.44
N TYR A 103 13.69 12.38 -8.78
CA TYR A 103 12.96 11.48 -9.66
C TYR A 103 13.27 10.02 -9.36
N ASP A 104 14.55 9.63 -9.35
CA ASP A 104 14.99 8.25 -9.14
C ASP A 104 14.56 7.70 -7.80
N SER A 105 14.68 8.50 -6.72
CA SER A 105 14.27 8.05 -5.39
C SER A 105 12.79 7.67 -5.35
N LEU A 106 11.92 8.48 -5.98
CA LEU A 106 10.47 8.23 -6.01
C LEU A 106 10.11 7.05 -6.91
N PHE A 107 10.68 6.96 -8.11
CA PHE A 107 10.41 5.84 -9.01
C PHE A 107 10.97 4.53 -8.50
N ASN A 108 12.18 4.53 -7.92
CA ASN A 108 12.77 3.34 -7.32
C ASN A 108 11.92 2.80 -6.15
N GLY A 109 11.47 3.68 -5.24
CA GLY A 109 10.66 3.26 -4.10
C GLY A 109 9.23 2.88 -4.47
N ASN A 110 8.53 3.76 -5.21
CA ASN A 110 7.09 3.66 -5.40
C ASN A 110 6.69 2.80 -6.61
N VAL A 111 7.54 2.69 -7.64
CA VAL A 111 7.23 1.97 -8.89
C VAL A 111 8.03 0.69 -9.01
N LYS A 112 9.37 0.78 -9.04
CA LYS A 112 10.25 -0.38 -9.14
C LYS A 112 10.03 -1.35 -7.97
N GLY A 113 10.06 -0.84 -6.73
CA GLY A 113 9.86 -1.65 -5.53
C GLY A 113 8.50 -2.35 -5.50
N LEU A 114 7.44 -1.66 -5.89
CA LEU A 114 6.10 -2.24 -5.98
C LEU A 114 6.04 -3.33 -7.07
N LEU A 115 6.56 -3.05 -8.27
CA LEU A 115 6.56 -4.00 -9.39
C LEU A 115 7.25 -5.29 -8.99
N PHE A 116 8.49 -5.21 -8.50
CA PHE A 116 9.27 -6.41 -8.15
C PHE A 116 8.73 -7.11 -6.90
N THR A 117 8.10 -6.41 -5.97
CA THR A 117 7.34 -7.04 -4.88
C THR A 117 6.27 -7.96 -5.44
N VAL A 118 5.45 -7.49 -6.37
CA VAL A 118 4.39 -8.31 -6.98
C VAL A 118 4.98 -9.43 -7.83
N GLN A 119 5.96 -9.14 -8.69
CA GLN A 119 6.59 -10.15 -9.54
C GLN A 119 7.16 -11.32 -8.74
N LYS A 120 7.91 -11.03 -7.68
CA LYS A 120 8.53 -12.05 -6.82
C LYS A 120 7.52 -12.78 -5.94
N ALA A 121 6.34 -12.20 -5.68
CA ALA A 121 5.26 -12.86 -4.98
C ALA A 121 4.56 -13.95 -5.82
N LEU A 122 4.46 -13.75 -7.15
CA LEU A 122 3.67 -14.60 -8.04
C LEU A 122 3.95 -16.11 -7.94
N PRO A 123 5.20 -16.58 -7.75
CA PRO A 123 5.48 -18.02 -7.59
C PRO A 123 4.89 -18.64 -6.31
N LEU A 124 4.58 -17.82 -5.30
CA LEU A 124 3.99 -18.26 -4.03
C LEU A 124 2.47 -18.06 -3.98
N MET A 125 1.91 -17.35 -4.95
CA MET A 125 0.48 -17.04 -4.96
C MET A 125 -0.30 -18.18 -5.60
N PRO A 126 -1.37 -18.70 -4.96
CA PRO A 126 -2.27 -19.65 -5.59
C PRO A 126 -3.18 -18.96 -6.61
N ASP A 127 -3.85 -19.75 -7.44
CA ASP A 127 -4.93 -19.25 -8.28
C ASP A 127 -6.06 -18.67 -7.42
N GLY A 128 -6.66 -17.57 -7.87
CA GLY A 128 -7.69 -16.86 -7.12
C GLY A 128 -7.18 -15.94 -6.01
N ALA A 129 -5.86 -15.75 -5.89
CA ALA A 129 -5.25 -14.81 -4.95
C ALA A 129 -5.65 -13.35 -5.21
N SER A 130 -5.36 -12.45 -4.27
CA SER A 130 -5.66 -11.01 -4.38
C SER A 130 -4.42 -10.15 -4.22
N ILE A 131 -4.23 -9.21 -5.15
CA ILE A 131 -3.19 -8.18 -5.12
C ILE A 131 -3.86 -6.83 -4.99
N ILE A 132 -3.46 -6.05 -3.99
CA ILE A 132 -3.91 -4.69 -3.77
C ILE A 132 -2.72 -3.75 -3.86
N LEU A 133 -2.84 -2.70 -4.67
CA LEU A 133 -1.80 -1.71 -4.93
C LEU A 133 -2.18 -0.40 -4.26
N ASN A 134 -1.29 0.18 -3.46
CA ASN A 134 -1.54 1.48 -2.83
C ASN A 134 -1.21 2.63 -3.78
N ALA A 135 -2.22 3.12 -4.50
CA ALA A 135 -2.13 4.30 -5.35
C ALA A 135 -2.32 5.59 -4.53
N SER A 136 -3.06 6.55 -5.04
CA SER A 136 -3.43 7.82 -4.37
C SER A 136 -4.40 8.60 -5.26
N ILE A 137 -5.19 9.50 -4.68
CA ILE A 137 -6.01 10.47 -5.43
C ILE A 137 -5.20 11.27 -6.45
N VAL A 138 -3.91 11.53 -6.19
CA VAL A 138 -3.03 12.28 -7.10
C VAL A 138 -2.66 11.50 -8.37
N ALA A 139 -3.01 10.22 -8.47
CA ALA A 139 -2.93 9.48 -9.73
C ALA A 139 -3.93 10.00 -10.76
N SER A 140 -4.97 10.72 -10.33
CA SER A 140 -6.07 11.23 -11.16
C SER A 140 -6.31 12.73 -11.00
N LYS A 141 -5.77 13.36 -9.95
CA LYS A 141 -5.95 14.77 -9.63
C LYS A 141 -4.60 15.52 -9.62
N GLY A 142 -4.51 16.64 -10.35
CA GLY A 142 -3.32 17.48 -10.35
C GLY A 142 -3.18 18.25 -9.03
N THR A 143 -1.96 18.27 -8.49
CA THR A 143 -1.61 19.03 -7.28
C THR A 143 -0.26 19.72 -7.51
N PRO A 144 -0.12 21.02 -7.23
CA PRO A 144 1.15 21.73 -7.37
C PRO A 144 2.27 21.02 -6.59
N GLU A 145 3.49 21.01 -7.15
CA GLU A 145 4.71 20.41 -6.57
C GLU A 145 4.72 18.88 -6.45
N TRP A 146 3.66 18.19 -6.86
CA TRP A 146 3.51 16.73 -6.71
C TRP A 146 3.77 15.93 -7.99
N SER A 147 4.30 16.56 -9.05
CA SER A 147 4.35 15.98 -10.40
C SER A 147 4.99 14.59 -10.44
N VAL A 148 6.19 14.40 -9.87
CA VAL A 148 6.89 13.10 -9.89
C VAL A 148 6.16 12.08 -9.02
N TYR A 149 5.73 12.48 -7.82
CA TYR A 149 4.94 11.58 -6.95
C TYR A 149 3.64 11.14 -7.63
N SER A 150 2.90 12.07 -8.23
CA SER A 150 1.67 11.79 -8.98
C SER A 150 1.92 10.82 -10.14
N ALA A 151 3.01 11.01 -10.89
CA ALA A 151 3.41 10.10 -11.95
C ALA A 151 3.67 8.69 -11.45
N THR A 152 4.34 8.54 -10.28
CA THR A 152 4.52 7.20 -9.68
C THR A 152 3.19 6.55 -9.33
N LYS A 153 2.23 7.30 -8.80
CA LYS A 153 0.91 6.77 -8.41
C LYS A 153 0.02 6.49 -9.62
N ALA A 154 0.17 7.25 -10.70
CA ALA A 154 -0.47 6.94 -11.99
C ALA A 154 0.07 5.64 -12.59
N ALA A 155 1.38 5.38 -12.50
CA ALA A 155 1.98 4.12 -12.90
C ALA A 155 1.41 2.94 -12.10
N VAL A 156 1.29 3.07 -10.78
CA VAL A 156 0.68 2.04 -9.90
C VAL A 156 -0.76 1.74 -10.30
N ARG A 157 -1.56 2.78 -10.55
CA ARG A 157 -2.94 2.64 -11.05
C ARG A 157 -2.98 1.91 -12.40
N SER A 158 -2.06 2.20 -13.31
CA SER A 158 -1.96 1.53 -14.61
C SER A 158 -1.65 0.04 -14.45
N PHE A 159 -0.77 -0.33 -13.51
CA PHE A 159 -0.45 -1.74 -13.23
C PHE A 159 -1.69 -2.54 -12.81
N ALA A 160 -2.60 -1.98 -12.01
CA ALA A 160 -3.81 -2.68 -11.61
C ALA A 160 -4.63 -3.17 -12.81
N ARG A 161 -4.75 -2.36 -13.86
CA ARG A 161 -5.48 -2.69 -15.08
C ARG A 161 -4.74 -3.71 -15.92
N THR A 162 -3.45 -3.49 -16.16
CA THR A 162 -2.64 -4.35 -17.04
C THR A 162 -2.48 -5.74 -16.43
N TRP A 163 -2.12 -5.81 -15.14
CA TRP A 163 -1.90 -7.11 -14.46
C TRP A 163 -3.18 -7.92 -14.26
N THR A 164 -4.35 -7.26 -14.22
CA THR A 164 -5.65 -7.97 -14.28
C THR A 164 -5.75 -8.80 -15.55
N SER A 165 -5.30 -8.25 -16.70
CA SER A 165 -5.29 -8.97 -17.97
C SER A 165 -4.20 -10.03 -18.02
N ASP A 166 -2.99 -9.72 -17.53
CA ASP A 166 -1.85 -10.64 -17.53
C ASP A 166 -2.13 -11.88 -16.65
N LEU A 167 -2.83 -11.70 -15.53
CA LEU A 167 -3.06 -12.74 -14.52
C LEU A 167 -4.44 -13.42 -14.64
N LYS A 168 -5.22 -13.12 -15.68
CA LYS A 168 -6.58 -13.68 -15.88
C LYS A 168 -6.60 -15.21 -15.89
N GLY A 169 -5.59 -15.85 -16.48
CA GLY A 169 -5.47 -17.31 -16.55
C GLY A 169 -5.36 -17.97 -15.18
N ARG A 170 -4.85 -17.24 -14.19
CA ARG A 170 -4.72 -17.65 -12.79
C ARG A 170 -5.85 -17.12 -11.91
N ARG A 171 -6.79 -16.38 -12.46
CA ARG A 171 -7.90 -15.74 -11.72
C ARG A 171 -7.45 -14.90 -10.53
N ILE A 172 -6.22 -14.38 -10.57
CA ILE A 172 -5.69 -13.47 -9.56
C ILE A 172 -6.32 -12.10 -9.79
N ARG A 173 -6.95 -11.55 -8.76
CA ARG A 173 -7.53 -10.20 -8.79
C ARG A 173 -6.46 -9.16 -8.49
N VAL A 174 -6.43 -8.08 -9.25
CA VAL A 174 -5.51 -6.96 -9.03
C VAL A 174 -6.31 -5.68 -8.98
N ASN A 175 -6.28 -4.98 -7.84
CA ASN A 175 -7.01 -3.73 -7.65
C ASN A 175 -6.10 -2.67 -7.06
N ALA A 176 -6.43 -1.40 -7.27
CA ALA A 176 -5.79 -0.28 -6.61
C ALA A 176 -6.73 0.30 -5.52
N VAL A 177 -6.17 0.68 -4.39
CA VAL A 177 -6.80 1.59 -3.44
C VAL A 177 -6.14 2.96 -3.58
N SER A 178 -6.95 4.02 -3.66
CA SER A 178 -6.48 5.41 -3.79
C SER A 178 -6.92 6.22 -2.58
N PRO A 179 -6.08 6.26 -1.53
CA PRO A 179 -6.35 7.10 -0.37
C PRO A 179 -6.32 8.59 -0.73
N GLY A 180 -7.21 9.36 -0.09
CA GLY A 180 -7.11 10.81 0.02
C GLY A 180 -6.19 11.23 1.17
N TYR A 181 -6.47 12.41 1.71
CA TYR A 181 -5.77 12.90 2.89
C TYR A 181 -6.10 12.01 4.10
N THR A 182 -5.11 11.23 4.52
CA THR A 182 -5.24 10.24 5.59
C THR A 182 -4.32 10.62 6.75
N ASP A 183 -4.85 10.65 7.97
CA ASP A 183 -4.10 10.95 9.19
C ASP A 183 -3.08 9.85 9.48
N THR A 184 -1.84 10.13 9.16
CA THR A 184 -0.69 9.22 9.28
C THR A 184 0.53 9.99 9.81
N PRO A 185 1.57 9.31 10.34
CA PRO A 185 2.72 9.97 10.92
C PRO A 185 3.36 11.10 10.10
N PRO A 186 3.51 11.02 8.76
CA PRO A 186 4.06 12.12 7.97
C PRO A 186 3.29 13.44 8.12
N TRP A 187 1.96 13.41 8.23
CA TRP A 187 1.14 14.61 8.43
C TRP A 187 1.29 15.20 9.84
N ARG A 188 1.56 14.35 10.82
CA ARG A 188 1.76 14.76 12.21
C ARG A 188 3.14 15.33 12.50
N SER A 189 4.12 15.08 11.59
CA SER A 189 5.50 15.55 11.75
C SER A 189 5.79 16.89 11.08
N ILE A 190 4.85 17.49 10.35
CA ILE A 190 5.03 18.83 9.77
C ILE A 190 4.82 19.92 10.81
N GLU A 191 5.54 21.02 10.63
CA GLU A 191 5.34 22.23 11.45
C GLU A 191 3.90 22.72 11.33
N ALA A 192 3.30 23.13 12.45
CA ALA A 192 1.90 23.55 12.54
C ALA A 192 0.90 22.50 11.96
N ALA A 193 1.18 21.20 12.15
CA ALA A 193 0.40 20.09 11.60
C ALA A 193 -1.12 20.26 11.76
N GLU A 194 -1.60 20.68 12.95
CA GLU A 194 -3.03 20.88 13.20
C GLU A 194 -3.66 21.98 12.34
N GLN A 195 -2.93 23.07 12.13
CA GLN A 195 -3.39 24.18 11.28
C GLN A 195 -3.47 23.75 9.81
N VAL A 196 -2.44 23.03 9.32
CA VAL A 196 -2.38 22.50 7.95
C VAL A 196 -3.51 21.49 7.72
N ILE A 197 -3.70 20.53 8.63
CA ILE A 197 -4.77 19.55 8.57
C ILE A 197 -6.14 20.23 8.54
N ARG A 198 -6.37 21.24 9.38
CA ARG A 198 -7.62 22.00 9.42
C ARG A 198 -7.89 22.72 8.10
N THR A 199 -6.87 23.37 7.55
CA THR A 199 -6.98 24.09 6.27
C THR A 199 -7.33 23.16 5.12
N ILE A 200 -6.64 22.02 5.02
CA ILE A 200 -6.92 21.00 3.99
C ILE A 200 -8.31 20.39 4.18
N SER A 201 -8.72 20.13 5.43
CA SER A 201 -10.01 19.51 5.75
C SER A 201 -11.20 20.32 5.22
N ASN A 202 -11.08 21.65 5.17
CA ASN A 202 -12.13 22.53 4.62
C ASN A 202 -12.41 22.27 3.13
N GLY A 203 -11.46 21.71 2.39
CA GLY A 203 -11.61 21.33 0.99
C GLY A 203 -12.03 19.87 0.77
N ILE A 204 -12.20 19.10 1.83
CA ILE A 204 -12.67 17.71 1.76
C ILE A 204 -14.18 17.67 1.91
N PRO A 205 -14.96 17.05 1.02
CA PRO A 205 -16.43 16.98 1.15
C PRO A 205 -16.91 16.44 2.50
N LEU A 206 -16.23 15.44 3.08
CA LEU A 206 -16.55 14.93 4.43
C LEU A 206 -15.96 15.80 5.57
N GLY A 207 -15.30 16.91 5.27
CA GLY A 207 -14.83 17.90 6.24
C GLY A 207 -13.67 17.47 7.14
N ARG A 208 -13.01 16.34 6.87
CA ARG A 208 -11.93 15.81 7.71
C ARG A 208 -10.97 14.92 6.94
N PHE A 209 -9.80 14.71 7.48
CA PHE A 209 -8.92 13.61 7.05
C PHE A 209 -9.59 12.27 7.36
N GLY A 210 -9.32 11.29 6.49
CA GLY A 210 -9.61 9.89 6.78
C GLY A 210 -8.62 9.33 7.81
N THR A 211 -8.99 8.25 8.47
CA THR A 211 -8.09 7.47 9.32
C THR A 211 -7.42 6.36 8.53
N ALA A 212 -6.25 5.89 8.99
CA ALA A 212 -5.60 4.73 8.41
C ALA A 212 -6.49 3.47 8.49
N ASP A 213 -7.34 3.37 9.50
CA ASP A 213 -8.29 2.26 9.68
C ASP A 213 -9.41 2.27 8.62
N GLU A 214 -9.88 3.44 8.20
CA GLU A 214 -10.88 3.55 7.12
C GLU A 214 -10.32 3.03 5.79
N VAL A 215 -9.06 3.35 5.49
CA VAL A 215 -8.38 2.79 4.31
C VAL A 215 -8.15 1.28 4.47
N ALA A 216 -7.73 0.83 5.66
CA ALA A 216 -7.51 -0.59 5.94
C ALA A 216 -8.77 -1.44 5.74
N LYS A 217 -9.95 -0.94 6.11
CA LYS A 217 -11.23 -1.62 5.87
C LYS A 217 -11.53 -1.82 4.38
N ALA A 218 -11.21 -0.84 3.54
CA ALA A 218 -11.32 -0.96 2.09
C ALA A 218 -10.33 -2.00 1.54
N VAL A 219 -9.10 -2.05 2.08
CA VAL A 219 -8.11 -3.06 1.70
C VAL A 219 -8.57 -4.46 2.12
N VAL A 220 -9.17 -4.64 3.31
CA VAL A 220 -9.78 -5.92 3.74
C VAL A 220 -10.88 -6.35 2.76
N PHE A 221 -11.76 -5.44 2.35
CA PHE A 221 -12.79 -5.72 1.35
C PHE A 221 -12.17 -6.22 0.04
N LEU A 222 -11.17 -5.51 -0.51
CA LEU A 222 -10.50 -5.92 -1.75
C LEU A 222 -9.71 -7.23 -1.62
N ALA A 223 -9.25 -7.56 -0.41
CA ALA A 223 -8.51 -8.79 -0.12
C ALA A 223 -9.43 -10.01 0.04
N SER A 224 -10.69 -9.80 0.41
CA SER A 224 -11.66 -10.85 0.74
C SER A 224 -12.49 -11.32 -0.45
N ASP A 225 -13.28 -12.37 -0.22
CA ASP A 225 -14.23 -12.91 -1.20
C ASP A 225 -15.45 -11.98 -1.42
N ASP A 226 -15.65 -10.97 -0.53
CA ASP A 226 -16.67 -9.92 -0.70
C ASP A 226 -16.46 -9.12 -1.99
N SER A 227 -15.23 -9.10 -2.53
CA SER A 227 -14.85 -8.47 -3.79
C SER A 227 -14.52 -9.47 -4.90
N SER A 228 -15.07 -10.69 -4.84
CA SER A 228 -14.74 -11.79 -5.76
C SER A 228 -14.97 -11.49 -7.25
N TYR A 229 -15.86 -10.55 -7.57
CA TYR A 229 -16.13 -10.10 -8.95
C TYR A 229 -15.57 -8.71 -9.26
N ILE A 230 -14.57 -8.24 -8.46
CA ILE A 230 -13.93 -6.93 -8.63
C ILE A 230 -12.44 -7.13 -8.94
N THR A 231 -12.01 -6.69 -10.13
CA THR A 231 -10.60 -6.68 -10.53
C THR A 231 -10.35 -5.54 -11.53
N GLY A 232 -9.14 -4.98 -11.54
CA GLY A 232 -8.76 -3.86 -12.39
C GLY A 232 -9.30 -2.51 -11.93
N THR A 233 -9.97 -2.44 -10.78
CA THR A 233 -10.58 -1.21 -10.28
C THR A 233 -9.58 -0.33 -9.53
N GLU A 234 -9.93 0.95 -9.45
CA GLU A 234 -9.37 1.91 -8.52
C GLU A 234 -10.46 2.31 -7.53
N LEU A 235 -10.28 1.94 -6.26
CA LEU A 235 -11.21 2.27 -5.19
C LEU A 235 -10.70 3.50 -4.43
N PHE A 236 -11.40 4.61 -4.56
CA PHE A 236 -11.10 5.83 -3.81
C PHE A 236 -11.59 5.72 -2.37
N VAL A 237 -10.72 6.09 -1.42
CA VAL A 237 -11.01 6.21 0.02
C VAL A 237 -10.54 7.58 0.46
N ASP A 238 -11.27 8.62 0.09
CA ASP A 238 -10.77 9.99 0.03
C ASP A 238 -11.72 11.06 0.58
N GLY A 239 -12.85 10.67 1.13
CA GLY A 239 -13.84 11.63 1.62
C GLY A 239 -14.49 12.47 0.53
N GLY A 240 -14.40 12.03 -0.75
CA GLY A 240 -14.99 12.69 -1.91
C GLY A 240 -14.05 13.64 -2.67
N VAL A 241 -12.80 13.81 -2.23
CA VAL A 241 -11.86 14.81 -2.78
C VAL A 241 -11.60 14.67 -4.29
N ALA A 242 -11.55 13.44 -4.80
CA ALA A 242 -11.30 13.19 -6.22
C ALA A 242 -12.58 13.01 -7.04
N GLN A 243 -13.75 13.18 -6.43
CA GLN A 243 -15.04 12.96 -7.10
C GLN A 243 -15.71 14.29 -7.51
N VAL A 244 -15.30 15.41 -6.92
CA VAL A 244 -15.86 16.75 -7.14
C VAL A 244 -14.78 17.79 -7.33
#